data_23ff2ea1021caeb0e20074fc99fbaba9
#
_entry.id   23ff2ea1021caeb0e20074fc99fbaba9
#
_cell.length_a   1.000
_cell.length_b   1.000
_cell.length_c   1.000
_cell.angle_alpha   90.00
_cell.angle_beta   90.00
_cell.angle_gamma   90.00
#
_symmetry.space_group_name_H-M   'P 1'
#
loop_
_entity.id
_entity.type
_entity.pdbx_description
1 polymer ?
#
loop_
_entity_poly.entity_id
_entity_poly.type
_entity_poly.pdbx_seq_one_letter_code
_entity_poly.pdbx_strand_id
1 'polypeptide(L)'
;MKNWFVINTKPKKEFQVEKLFTEGGIEVYNPKYMHENKIKPFFAGYGFVHFDFPAQYQLVKYTRGVKRVIGNREAPTTIHEEVIREIKSREIDGLIELYKYGEEPEIGDEIEVMEGPLKGLRGIFKKELTAKERVIILLNYVTYQGQLIIEKEKLKKVLK
;
A
#
# COMPACT_ATOMS: atom_id res chain seq x y z
N MET A 1 -1.74 -10.95 -20.48
CA MET A 1 -0.71 -10.99 -19.45
C MET A 1 -1.26 -10.33 -18.18
N LYS A 2 -1.08 -10.97 -17.05
CA LYS A 2 -1.57 -10.44 -15.77
C LYS A 2 -0.59 -9.46 -15.17
N ASN A 3 -1.13 -8.39 -14.63
CA ASN A 3 -0.36 -7.39 -13.88
C ASN A 3 -1.08 -7.05 -12.58
N TRP A 4 -0.35 -6.44 -11.66
CA TRP A 4 -0.94 -5.91 -10.44
C TRP A 4 -1.48 -4.51 -10.68
N PHE A 5 -2.72 -4.30 -10.26
CA PHE A 5 -3.40 -3.00 -10.33
C PHE A 5 -3.89 -2.63 -8.94
N VAL A 6 -4.22 -1.36 -8.76
CA VAL A 6 -4.77 -0.84 -7.52
C VAL A 6 -6.25 -0.58 -7.68
N ILE A 7 -7.04 -1.04 -6.73
CA ILE A 7 -8.47 -0.71 -6.68
C ILE A 7 -8.75 0.18 -5.48
N ASN A 8 -9.75 1.01 -5.62
CA ASN A 8 -10.35 1.76 -4.52
C ASN A 8 -11.66 1.05 -4.15
N THR A 9 -11.83 0.75 -2.88
CA THR A 9 -13.03 0.09 -2.38
C THR A 9 -13.99 1.09 -1.76
N LYS A 10 -15.26 0.71 -1.64
CA LYS A 10 -16.22 1.47 -0.85
C LYS A 10 -15.81 1.37 0.63
N PRO A 11 -16.18 2.36 1.45
CA PRO A 11 -15.79 2.38 2.87
C PRO A 11 -16.11 1.06 3.58
N LYS A 12 -15.12 0.54 4.30
CA LYS A 12 -15.22 -0.68 5.12
C LYS A 12 -15.57 -1.95 4.33
N LYS A 13 -15.31 -1.96 3.02
CA LYS A 13 -15.59 -3.13 2.17
C LYS A 13 -14.32 -3.88 1.73
N GLU A 14 -13.16 -3.54 2.27
CA GLU A 14 -11.89 -4.13 1.88
C GLU A 14 -11.87 -5.66 2.03
N PHE A 15 -12.31 -6.17 3.17
CA PHE A 15 -12.32 -7.62 3.42
C PHE A 15 -13.36 -8.35 2.59
N GLN A 16 -14.53 -7.73 2.37
CA GLN A 16 -15.58 -8.30 1.52
C GLN A 16 -15.09 -8.43 0.08
N VAL A 17 -14.43 -7.40 -0.44
CA VAL A 17 -13.88 -7.38 -1.80
C VAL A 17 -12.80 -8.45 -1.94
N GLU A 18 -11.90 -8.56 -0.97
CA GLU A 18 -10.87 -9.59 -0.94
C GLU A 18 -11.49 -10.99 -1.02
N LYS A 19 -12.52 -11.23 -0.24
CA LYS A 19 -13.23 -12.52 -0.22
C LYS A 19 -13.86 -12.83 -1.58
N LEU A 20 -14.54 -11.85 -2.18
CA LEU A 20 -15.21 -12.03 -3.47
C LEU A 20 -14.21 -12.36 -4.59
N PHE A 21 -13.07 -11.65 -4.62
CA PHE A 21 -12.04 -11.95 -5.61
C PHE A 21 -11.44 -13.34 -5.41
N THR A 22 -11.12 -13.68 -4.17
CA THR A 22 -10.55 -14.99 -3.84
C THR A 22 -11.51 -16.11 -4.25
N GLU A 23 -12.79 -15.98 -3.94
CA GLU A 23 -13.82 -16.96 -4.33
C GLU A 23 -13.97 -17.03 -5.85
N GLY A 24 -13.77 -15.94 -6.56
CA GLY A 24 -13.82 -15.89 -8.02
C GLY A 24 -12.54 -16.31 -8.72
N GLY A 25 -11.52 -16.74 -7.99
CA GLY A 25 -10.26 -17.19 -8.56
C GLY A 25 -9.34 -16.07 -9.02
N ILE A 26 -9.57 -14.82 -8.57
CA ILE A 26 -8.73 -13.69 -8.89
C ILE A 26 -7.80 -13.42 -7.71
N GLU A 27 -6.51 -13.35 -7.98
CA GLU A 27 -5.51 -13.07 -6.95
C GLU A 27 -5.65 -11.62 -6.46
N VAL A 28 -5.75 -11.45 -5.15
CA VAL A 28 -5.91 -10.15 -4.49
C VAL A 28 -4.97 -10.07 -3.31
N TYR A 29 -4.41 -8.90 -3.07
CA TYR A 29 -3.57 -8.65 -1.91
C TYR A 29 -4.09 -7.43 -1.16
N ASN A 30 -4.46 -7.65 0.09
CA ASN A 30 -4.90 -6.62 1.02
C ASN A 30 -4.02 -6.69 2.26
N PRO A 31 -2.92 -5.93 2.31
CA PRO A 31 -2.01 -5.94 3.47
C PRO A 31 -2.76 -5.54 4.73
N LYS A 32 -2.51 -6.28 5.80
CA LYS A 32 -3.19 -6.09 7.09
C LYS A 32 -2.18 -5.84 8.19
N TYR A 33 -2.62 -5.15 9.23
CA TYR A 33 -1.81 -4.94 10.43
C TYR A 33 -2.69 -4.94 11.67
N MET A 34 -2.06 -5.09 12.83
CA MET A 34 -2.76 -5.06 14.11
C MET A 34 -2.75 -3.64 14.67
N HIS A 35 -3.92 -3.12 15.00
CA HIS A 35 -4.06 -1.81 15.62
C HIS A 35 -5.12 -1.91 16.72
N GLU A 36 -4.75 -1.59 17.95
CA GLU A 36 -5.64 -1.66 19.11
C GLU A 36 -6.40 -3.01 19.23
N ASN A 37 -5.63 -4.10 19.07
CA ASN A 37 -6.14 -5.48 19.13
C ASN A 37 -7.13 -5.85 18.03
N LYS A 38 -7.17 -5.08 16.94
CA LYS A 38 -8.00 -5.37 15.78
C LYS A 38 -7.15 -5.45 14.51
N ILE A 39 -7.50 -6.38 13.64
CA ILE A 39 -6.88 -6.50 12.33
C ILE A 39 -7.52 -5.46 11.41
N LYS A 40 -6.69 -4.60 10.83
CA LYS A 40 -7.13 -3.53 9.93
C LYS A 40 -6.39 -3.59 8.60
N PRO A 41 -7.02 -3.12 7.50
CA PRO A 41 -6.30 -2.99 6.23
C PRO A 41 -5.23 -1.90 6.36
N PHE A 42 -4.03 -2.21 5.92
CA PHE A 42 -2.91 -1.27 5.97
C PHE A 42 -3.14 -0.06 5.06
N PHE A 43 -3.75 -0.30 3.91
CA PHE A 43 -4.16 0.76 2.99
C PHE A 43 -5.69 0.84 2.96
N ALA A 44 -6.29 1.38 4.00
CA ALA A 44 -7.74 1.45 4.12
C ALA A 44 -8.39 2.12 2.89
N GLY A 45 -9.38 1.46 2.32
CA GLY A 45 -10.07 1.92 1.11
C GLY A 45 -9.40 1.48 -0.19
N TYR A 46 -8.37 0.64 -0.13
CA TYR A 46 -7.61 0.21 -1.30
C TYR A 46 -7.24 -1.27 -1.22
N GLY A 47 -6.88 -1.83 -2.37
CA GLY A 47 -6.38 -3.19 -2.46
C GLY A 47 -5.60 -3.37 -3.75
N PHE A 48 -4.84 -4.47 -3.81
CA PHE A 48 -4.07 -4.81 -5.01
C PHE A 48 -4.70 -6.04 -5.65
N VAL A 49 -4.93 -5.99 -6.95
CA VAL A 49 -5.57 -7.10 -7.68
C VAL A 49 -4.71 -7.47 -8.87
N HIS A 50 -4.46 -8.76 -9.01
CA HIS A 50 -3.64 -9.31 -10.09
C HIS A 50 -4.55 -9.89 -11.15
N PHE A 51 -4.69 -9.20 -12.29
CA PHE A 51 -5.59 -9.63 -13.34
C PHE A 51 -5.08 -9.26 -14.72
N ASP A 52 -5.74 -9.80 -15.74
CA ASP A 52 -5.42 -9.55 -17.14
C ASP A 52 -6.25 -8.37 -17.67
N PHE A 53 -5.57 -7.34 -18.12
CA PHE A 53 -6.19 -6.19 -18.76
C PHE A 53 -5.98 -6.32 -20.28
N PRO A 54 -7.01 -6.06 -21.12
CA PRO A 54 -8.34 -5.60 -20.76
C PRO A 54 -9.35 -6.72 -20.45
N ALA A 55 -8.97 -7.98 -20.60
CA ALA A 55 -9.90 -9.11 -20.55
C ALA A 55 -10.74 -9.20 -19.27
N GLN A 56 -10.13 -8.96 -18.11
CA GLN A 56 -10.79 -9.06 -16.81
C GLN A 56 -11.17 -7.70 -16.20
N TYR A 57 -10.93 -6.61 -16.91
CA TYR A 57 -11.14 -5.27 -16.36
C TYR A 57 -12.57 -5.03 -15.93
N GLN A 58 -13.56 -5.39 -16.76
CA GLN A 58 -14.97 -5.20 -16.45
C GLN A 58 -15.39 -6.03 -15.24
N LEU A 59 -14.93 -7.27 -15.17
CA LEU A 59 -15.21 -8.15 -14.04
C LEU A 59 -14.73 -7.54 -12.73
N VAL A 60 -13.50 -7.04 -12.71
CA VAL A 60 -12.90 -6.41 -11.52
C VAL A 60 -13.63 -5.13 -11.16
N LYS A 61 -13.85 -4.28 -12.15
CA LYS A 61 -14.48 -2.96 -11.96
C LYS A 61 -15.89 -3.07 -11.36
N TYR A 62 -16.66 -4.08 -11.79
CA TYR A 62 -18.04 -4.25 -11.35
C TYR A 62 -18.22 -5.24 -10.21
N THR A 63 -17.14 -5.71 -9.61
CA THR A 63 -17.24 -6.53 -8.39
C THR A 63 -17.81 -5.69 -7.25
N ARG A 64 -18.77 -6.28 -6.54
CA ARG A 64 -19.45 -5.58 -5.43
C ARG A 64 -18.46 -5.11 -4.38
N GLY A 65 -18.53 -3.83 -4.03
CA GLY A 65 -17.62 -3.21 -3.06
C GLY A 65 -16.46 -2.48 -3.70
N VAL A 66 -16.17 -2.72 -4.96
CA VAL A 66 -15.17 -1.97 -5.71
C VAL A 66 -15.77 -0.63 -6.15
N LYS A 67 -15.09 0.45 -5.81
CA LYS A 67 -15.49 1.79 -6.23
C LYS A 67 -14.93 2.11 -7.62
N ARG A 68 -13.65 1.82 -7.83
CA ARG A 68 -12.99 2.03 -9.12
C ARG A 68 -11.65 1.32 -9.18
N VAL A 69 -11.14 1.14 -10.38
CA VAL A 69 -9.75 0.75 -10.62
C VAL A 69 -8.96 2.06 -10.80
N ILE A 70 -7.83 2.18 -10.10
CA ILE A 70 -7.03 3.40 -10.11
C ILE A 70 -6.34 3.57 -11.46
N GLY A 71 -6.32 4.81 -11.94
CA GLY A 71 -5.66 5.18 -13.17
C GLY A 71 -6.63 5.43 -14.33
N ASN A 72 -6.07 5.59 -15.52
CA ASN A 72 -6.84 5.85 -16.72
C ASN A 72 -7.59 4.58 -17.14
N ARG A 73 -8.84 4.72 -17.58
CA ARG A 73 -9.67 3.62 -18.04
C ARG A 73 -9.02 2.81 -19.18
N GLU A 74 -8.26 3.48 -20.04
CA GLU A 74 -7.61 2.84 -21.18
C GLU A 74 -6.28 2.19 -20.79
N ALA A 75 -5.64 2.69 -19.72
CA ALA A 75 -4.38 2.21 -19.23
C ALA A 75 -4.32 2.38 -17.70
N PRO A 76 -4.95 1.48 -16.94
CA PRO A 76 -4.93 1.57 -15.47
C PRO A 76 -3.51 1.53 -14.94
N THR A 77 -3.30 2.15 -13.78
CA THR A 77 -1.97 2.20 -13.15
C THR A 77 -1.56 0.82 -12.68
N THR A 78 -0.42 0.33 -13.18
CA THR A 78 0.15 -0.96 -12.77
C THR A 78 1.11 -0.77 -11.61
N ILE A 79 1.22 -1.80 -10.77
CA ILE A 79 2.21 -1.88 -9.70
C ILE A 79 3.19 -3.01 -10.04
N HIS A 80 4.46 -2.72 -9.95
CA HIS A 80 5.48 -3.72 -10.19
C HIS A 80 5.42 -4.82 -9.14
N GLU A 81 5.57 -6.07 -9.57
CA GLU A 81 5.49 -7.22 -8.68
C GLU A 81 6.49 -7.14 -7.52
N GLU A 82 7.65 -6.55 -7.74
CA GLU A 82 8.64 -6.38 -6.69
C GLU A 82 8.14 -5.52 -5.53
N VAL A 83 7.29 -4.53 -5.82
CA VAL A 83 6.68 -3.70 -4.78
C VAL A 83 5.76 -4.55 -3.92
N ILE A 84 4.96 -5.42 -4.55
CA ILE A 84 4.08 -6.34 -3.82
C ILE A 84 4.91 -7.31 -2.96
N ARG A 85 5.98 -7.86 -3.50
CA ARG A 85 6.87 -8.75 -2.74
C ARG A 85 7.52 -8.04 -1.57
N GLU A 86 7.93 -6.79 -1.75
CA GLU A 86 8.53 -6.00 -0.68
C GLU A 86 7.55 -5.79 0.46
N ILE A 87 6.29 -5.49 0.15
CA ILE A 87 5.26 -5.34 1.17
C ILE A 87 5.05 -6.68 1.89
N LYS A 88 4.93 -7.77 1.12
CA LYS A 88 4.75 -9.12 1.69
C LYS A 88 5.91 -9.54 2.58
N SER A 89 7.13 -9.14 2.24
CA SER A 89 8.32 -9.50 3.02
C SER A 89 8.31 -8.95 4.44
N ARG A 90 7.47 -7.97 4.72
CA ARG A 90 7.32 -7.37 6.04
C ARG A 90 6.26 -8.03 6.90
N GLU A 91 5.57 -9.02 6.35
CA GLU A 91 4.53 -9.72 7.10
C GLU A 91 5.16 -10.77 8.00
N ILE A 92 4.67 -10.84 9.23
CA ILE A 92 4.95 -11.89 10.19
C ILE A 92 3.59 -12.45 10.60
N ASP A 93 3.35 -13.73 10.36
CA ASP A 93 2.07 -14.40 10.61
C ASP A 93 0.89 -13.70 9.89
N GLY A 94 1.13 -13.23 8.67
CA GLY A 94 0.10 -12.61 7.83
C GLY A 94 -0.18 -11.15 8.13
N LEU A 95 0.57 -10.53 9.04
CA LEU A 95 0.39 -9.13 9.41
C LEU A 95 1.67 -8.34 9.16
N ILE A 96 1.51 -7.12 8.67
CA ILE A 96 2.64 -6.22 8.49
C ILE A 96 3.14 -5.79 9.86
N GLU A 97 4.43 -6.01 10.09
CA GLU A 97 5.11 -5.61 11.30
C GLU A 97 5.54 -4.15 11.20
N LEU A 98 5.18 -3.36 12.19
CA LEU A 98 5.59 -1.96 12.26
C LEU A 98 6.77 -1.83 13.21
N TYR A 99 7.94 -1.48 12.66
CA TYR A 99 9.16 -1.31 13.45
C TYR A 99 9.33 0.14 13.89
N LYS A 100 9.83 0.29 15.11
CA LYS A 100 10.25 1.60 15.63
C LYS A 100 11.76 1.59 15.83
N TYR A 101 12.41 2.59 15.29
CA TYR A 101 13.86 2.75 15.40
C TYR A 101 14.19 4.03 16.17
N GLY A 102 14.88 3.87 17.31
CA GLY A 102 15.34 5.02 18.11
C GLY A 102 14.17 5.83 18.69
N GLU A 103 14.38 7.11 18.84
CA GLU A 103 13.35 8.02 19.31
C GLU A 103 12.32 8.32 18.23
N GLU A 104 11.09 8.60 18.64
CA GLU A 104 10.08 9.04 17.69
C GLU A 104 10.46 10.39 17.09
N PRO A 105 10.41 10.52 15.75
CA PRO A 105 10.73 11.79 15.12
C PRO A 105 9.67 12.85 15.40
N GLU A 106 10.14 14.09 15.58
CA GLU A 106 9.28 15.25 15.70
C GLU A 106 9.29 16.04 14.39
N ILE A 107 8.28 16.89 14.20
CA ILE A 107 8.18 17.72 13.00
C ILE A 107 9.42 18.59 12.89
N GLY A 108 10.08 18.54 11.74
CA GLY A 108 11.32 19.28 11.47
C GLY A 108 12.60 18.48 11.64
N ASP A 109 12.53 17.29 12.23
CA ASP A 109 13.70 16.43 12.38
C ASP A 109 14.20 15.90 11.04
N GLU A 110 15.52 15.80 10.93
CA GLU A 110 16.13 15.08 9.82
C GLU A 110 16.02 13.59 10.06
N ILE A 111 15.56 12.85 9.05
CA ILE A 111 15.28 11.43 9.14
C ILE A 111 15.94 10.64 8.02
N GLU A 112 16.12 9.35 8.25
CA GLU A 112 16.59 8.41 7.23
C GLU A 112 15.67 7.20 7.20
N VAL A 113 15.33 6.74 6.00
CA VAL A 113 14.50 5.54 5.82
C VAL A 113 15.34 4.31 6.07
N MET A 114 14.89 3.46 6.99
CA MET A 114 15.65 2.26 7.38
C MET A 114 15.23 1.01 6.64
N GLU A 115 14.04 0.97 6.07
CA GLU A 115 13.51 -0.21 5.39
C GLU A 115 12.67 0.16 4.18
N GLY A 116 12.48 -0.81 3.30
CA GLY A 116 11.61 -0.70 2.15
C GLY A 116 12.32 -0.18 0.90
N PRO A 117 11.53 0.07 -0.17
CA PRO A 117 12.07 0.50 -1.45
C PRO A 117 12.85 1.81 -1.38
N LEU A 118 12.59 2.63 -0.36
CA LEU A 118 13.21 3.95 -0.20
C LEU A 118 14.34 3.96 0.83
N LYS A 119 14.85 2.77 1.21
CA LYS A 119 15.92 2.65 2.20
C LYS A 119 17.13 3.51 1.83
N GLY A 120 17.65 4.24 2.83
CA GLY A 120 18.82 5.10 2.66
C GLY A 120 18.51 6.53 2.25
N LEU A 121 17.28 6.82 1.86
CA LEU A 121 16.89 8.19 1.53
C LEU A 121 16.72 9.00 2.80
N ARG A 122 17.10 10.27 2.70
CA ARG A 122 17.01 11.23 3.80
C ARG A 122 16.00 12.32 3.48
N GLY A 123 15.41 12.87 4.51
CA GLY A 123 14.43 13.93 4.36
C GLY A 123 14.11 14.58 5.70
N ILE A 124 13.13 15.44 5.68
CA ILE A 124 12.64 16.11 6.88
C ILE A 124 11.29 15.55 7.25
N PHE A 125 11.14 15.12 8.48
CA PHE A 125 9.87 14.59 8.96
C PHE A 125 8.83 15.71 9.07
N LYS A 126 7.70 15.55 8.44
CA LYS A 126 6.63 16.56 8.43
C LYS A 126 5.46 16.18 9.30
N LYS A 127 5.03 14.93 9.23
CA LYS A 127 3.92 14.44 10.05
C LYS A 127 3.80 12.92 9.94
N GLU A 128 3.06 12.37 10.87
CA GLU A 128 2.65 10.98 10.81
C GLU A 128 1.61 10.78 9.71
N LEU A 129 1.67 9.64 9.02
CA LEU A 129 0.84 9.40 7.85
C LEU A 129 -0.46 8.69 8.17
N THR A 130 -1.54 9.14 7.53
CA THR A 130 -2.81 8.41 7.51
C THR A 130 -2.75 7.30 6.47
N ALA A 131 -3.69 6.35 6.53
CA ALA A 131 -3.78 5.28 5.53
C ALA A 131 -3.91 5.83 4.10
N LYS A 132 -4.69 6.90 3.92
CA LYS A 132 -4.85 7.56 2.63
C LYS A 132 -3.52 8.13 2.12
N GLU A 133 -2.73 8.72 2.99
CA GLU A 133 -1.43 9.26 2.63
C GLU A 133 -0.44 8.16 2.25
N ARG A 134 -0.48 7.01 2.93
CA ARG A 134 0.33 5.84 2.56
C ARG A 134 0.05 5.39 1.13
N VAL A 135 -1.21 5.36 0.75
CA VAL A 135 -1.60 4.99 -0.60
C VAL A 135 -1.11 6.02 -1.62
N ILE A 136 -1.26 7.30 -1.33
CA ILE A 136 -0.78 8.37 -2.20
C ILE A 136 0.72 8.24 -2.42
N ILE A 137 1.48 7.97 -1.37
CA ILE A 137 2.92 7.76 -1.45
C ILE A 137 3.26 6.59 -2.34
N LEU A 138 2.60 5.46 -2.12
CA LEU A 138 2.83 4.26 -2.91
C LEU A 138 2.56 4.53 -4.39
N LEU A 139 1.45 5.17 -4.70
CA LEU A 139 1.09 5.51 -6.07
C LEU A 139 2.10 6.47 -6.70
N ASN A 140 2.54 7.46 -5.94
CA ASN A 140 3.55 8.40 -6.41
C ASN A 140 4.90 7.71 -6.64
N TYR A 141 5.30 6.81 -5.74
CA TYR A 141 6.53 6.03 -5.91
C TYR A 141 6.48 5.22 -7.21
N VAL A 142 5.37 4.54 -7.45
CA VAL A 142 5.20 3.71 -8.65
C VAL A 142 5.18 4.56 -9.91
N THR A 143 4.50 5.71 -9.87
CA THR A 143 4.32 6.57 -11.04
C THR A 143 5.54 7.42 -11.35
N TYR A 144 6.18 7.99 -10.32
CA TYR A 144 7.25 8.98 -10.46
C TYR A 144 8.61 8.51 -9.94
N GLN A 145 8.69 7.31 -9.41
CA GLN A 145 9.91 6.66 -8.92
C GLN A 145 10.78 7.55 -8.01
N GLY A 146 10.29 7.81 -6.83
CA GLY A 146 11.15 8.45 -5.84
C GLY A 146 10.59 9.64 -5.08
N GLN A 147 9.27 9.84 -5.08
CA GLN A 147 8.72 10.82 -4.15
C GLN A 147 8.79 10.28 -2.74
N LEU A 148 9.40 11.09 -1.89
CA LEU A 148 9.75 10.68 -0.54
C LEU A 148 8.70 11.12 0.47
N ILE A 149 7.69 10.31 0.70
CA ILE A 149 6.84 10.44 1.87
C ILE A 149 6.75 9.05 2.51
N ILE A 150 6.97 8.96 3.81
CA ILE A 150 7.27 7.68 4.44
C ILE A 150 6.54 7.56 5.76
N GLU A 151 6.17 6.34 6.12
CA GLU A 151 5.58 6.07 7.41
C GLU A 151 6.59 6.26 8.53
N LYS A 152 6.10 6.79 9.64
CA LYS A 152 6.91 7.07 10.82
C LYS A 152 7.70 5.85 11.30
N GLU A 153 7.10 4.68 11.22
CA GLU A 153 7.69 3.42 11.67
C GLU A 153 8.91 2.99 10.86
N LYS A 154 9.10 3.58 9.69
CA LYS A 154 10.22 3.26 8.79
C LYS A 154 11.30 4.33 8.82
N LEU A 155 11.19 5.25 9.76
CA LEU A 155 12.08 6.39 9.85
C LEU A 155 13.00 6.26 11.05
N LYS A 156 14.22 6.78 10.89
CA LYS A 156 15.16 6.90 11.98
C LYS A 156 15.57 8.37 12.06
N LYS A 157 15.54 8.92 13.27
CA LYS A 157 16.04 10.26 13.52
C LYS A 157 17.55 10.30 13.29
N VAL A 158 18.02 11.22 12.47
CA VAL A 158 19.44 11.39 12.21
C VAL A 158 20.03 12.26 13.32
N LEU A 159 21.06 11.74 13.99
CA LEU A 159 21.79 12.49 15.01
C LEU A 159 22.70 13.51 14.33
N LYS A 160 22.59 14.73 14.74
CA LYS A 160 23.44 15.81 14.25
C LYS A 160 24.72 15.90 15.06
#